data_b02effb1f897e472630aa705198d7560
#
_entry.id   b02effb1f897e472630aa705198d7560
#
_cell.length_a   1.000
_cell.length_b   1.000
_cell.length_c   1.000
_cell.angle_alpha   90.00
_cell.angle_beta   90.00
_cell.angle_gamma   90.00
#
_symmetry.space_group_name_H-M   'P 1'
#
loop_
_entity.id
_entity.type
_entity.pdbx_description
1 polymer ?
#
loop_
_entity_poly.entity_id
_entity_poly.type
_entity_poly.pdbx_seq_one_letter_code
_entity_poly.pdbx_strand_id
1 'polypeptide(L)'
;MIRYFLIASILCSALKGSAQTSYEIIYDTKEQPPVKVLKGVISKSLINNDTSFNWYNPSHENYFPDSTIIAAFKKAKTDSVQFILFGGTWCEDTQFILPKFFKLQEASGIADTQITFFGVDRSKKTIGNIATAFNITNVPTIIVMKDGKEIGRVVEYGKSGKWDVELAGILSK
;
A
#
# COMPACT_ATOMS: atom_id res chain seq x y z
N MET A 1 45.83 16.77 51.78
CA MET A 1 45.17 17.13 50.53
C MET A 1 44.38 15.90 50.05
N ILE A 2 43.06 15.86 50.29
CA ILE A 2 42.21 14.72 49.93
C ILE A 2 41.51 15.10 48.63
N ARG A 3 41.80 14.35 47.54
CA ARG A 3 41.13 14.52 46.23
C ARG A 3 39.86 13.70 46.23
N TYR A 4 38.72 14.37 46.18
CA TYR A 4 37.42 13.75 45.97
C TYR A 4 37.22 13.45 44.48
N PHE A 5 37.18 12.15 44.13
CA PHE A 5 36.73 11.70 42.79
C PHE A 5 35.20 11.65 42.85
N LEU A 6 34.56 12.58 42.13
CA LEU A 6 33.15 12.54 41.84
C LEU A 6 32.90 11.55 40.70
N ILE A 7 32.39 10.36 41.04
CA ILE A 7 31.88 9.41 40.04
C ILE A 7 30.48 9.86 39.63
N ALA A 8 30.36 10.49 38.50
CA ALA A 8 29.08 10.79 37.87
C ALA A 8 28.49 9.50 37.30
N SER A 9 27.56 8.89 37.99
CA SER A 9 26.78 7.75 37.51
C SER A 9 25.76 8.26 36.49
N ILE A 10 26.05 8.06 35.20
CA ILE A 10 25.09 8.33 34.11
C ILE A 10 24.05 7.22 34.13
N LEU A 11 22.89 7.51 34.70
CA LEU A 11 21.70 6.65 34.66
C LEU A 11 21.15 6.68 33.22
N CYS A 12 21.58 5.72 32.38
CA CYS A 12 21.04 5.52 31.06
C CYS A 12 19.64 4.88 31.18
N SER A 13 18.62 5.71 31.34
CA SER A 13 17.23 5.27 31.27
C SER A 13 16.92 4.83 29.84
N ALA A 14 16.93 3.52 29.60
CA ALA A 14 16.47 2.94 28.36
C ALA A 14 14.98 3.29 28.17
N LEU A 15 14.71 4.32 27.37
CA LEU A 15 13.36 4.60 26.87
C LEU A 15 12.90 3.38 26.05
N LYS A 16 12.04 2.57 26.65
CA LYS A 16 11.30 1.55 25.90
C LYS A 16 10.34 2.29 24.99
N GLY A 17 10.82 2.63 23.78
CA GLY A 17 9.97 3.11 22.71
C GLY A 17 8.99 1.99 22.36
N SER A 18 7.71 2.15 22.67
CA SER A 18 6.67 1.29 22.08
C SER A 18 6.69 1.54 20.59
N ALA A 19 7.14 0.56 19.80
CA ALA A 19 7.00 0.62 18.36
C ALA A 19 5.49 0.66 18.05
N GLN A 20 5.02 1.83 17.58
CA GLN A 20 3.64 1.97 17.15
C GLN A 20 3.44 1.08 15.93
N THR A 21 2.56 0.08 16.03
CA THR A 21 2.22 -0.76 14.89
C THR A 21 1.59 0.10 13.81
N SER A 22 2.09 0.00 12.59
CA SER A 22 1.60 0.77 11.45
C SER A 22 0.24 0.28 10.93
N TYR A 23 -0.25 -0.86 11.42
CA TYR A 23 -1.54 -1.44 11.05
C TYR A 23 -2.15 -2.23 12.21
N GLU A 24 -3.45 -2.49 12.13
CA GLU A 24 -4.21 -3.38 13.00
C GLU A 24 -4.83 -4.53 12.19
N ILE A 25 -5.05 -5.66 12.85
CA ILE A 25 -5.78 -6.81 12.30
C ILE A 25 -7.17 -6.80 12.90
N ILE A 26 -8.19 -6.75 12.05
CA ILE A 26 -9.58 -6.90 12.46
C ILE A 26 -10.21 -8.08 11.70
N TYR A 27 -11.33 -8.60 12.19
CA TYR A 27 -12.07 -9.67 11.53
C TYR A 27 -13.45 -9.16 11.13
N ASP A 28 -13.74 -9.27 9.83
CA ASP A 28 -15.07 -8.98 9.31
C ASP A 28 -15.99 -10.17 9.54
N THR A 29 -16.95 -10.01 10.43
CA THR A 29 -17.90 -11.06 10.83
C THR A 29 -19.17 -11.11 9.97
N LYS A 30 -19.28 -10.23 8.97
CA LYS A 30 -20.39 -10.29 8.00
C LYS A 30 -20.30 -11.49 7.09
N GLU A 31 -19.10 -12.06 6.96
CA GLU A 31 -18.84 -13.28 6.20
C GLU A 31 -18.63 -14.47 7.12
N GLN A 32 -18.94 -15.67 6.62
CA GLN A 32 -18.75 -16.92 7.36
C GLN A 32 -17.91 -17.90 6.50
N PRO A 33 -16.71 -18.25 6.92
CA PRO A 33 -16.00 -17.81 8.15
C PRO A 33 -15.59 -16.33 8.12
N PRO A 34 -15.32 -15.71 9.28
CA PRO A 34 -14.91 -14.31 9.35
C PRO A 34 -13.64 -14.04 8.53
N VAL A 35 -13.64 -12.94 7.75
CA VAL A 35 -12.53 -12.57 6.89
C VAL A 35 -11.55 -11.68 7.65
N LYS A 36 -10.26 -12.02 7.56
CA LYS A 36 -9.15 -11.24 8.12
C LYS A 36 -8.97 -9.95 7.32
N VAL A 37 -8.96 -8.82 8.01
CA VAL A 37 -8.81 -7.49 7.41
C VAL A 37 -7.57 -6.81 8.00
N LEU A 38 -6.68 -6.32 7.13
CA LEU A 38 -5.57 -5.48 7.50
C LEU A 38 -5.98 -4.01 7.33
N LYS A 39 -5.82 -3.21 8.39
CA LYS A 39 -6.21 -1.79 8.41
C LYS A 39 -5.04 -0.95 8.91
N GLY A 40 -4.61 0.02 8.13
CA GLY A 40 -3.42 0.85 8.41
C GLY A 40 -2.42 0.82 7.26
N VAL A 41 -1.16 1.17 7.54
CA VAL A 41 -0.08 1.08 6.55
C VAL A 41 0.36 -0.38 6.45
N ILE A 42 0.21 -0.96 5.28
CA ILE A 42 0.53 -2.37 5.02
C ILE A 42 1.49 -2.49 3.82
N SER A 43 2.03 -3.67 3.60
CA SER A 43 2.93 -3.96 2.49
C SER A 43 2.48 -5.17 1.69
N LYS A 44 2.97 -5.31 0.46
CA LYS A 44 2.74 -6.52 -0.34
C LYS A 44 3.24 -7.78 0.38
N SER A 45 4.35 -7.69 1.12
CA SER A 45 4.91 -8.84 1.84
C SER A 45 4.01 -9.32 2.98
N LEU A 46 3.29 -8.43 3.66
CA LEU A 46 2.31 -8.82 4.69
C LEU A 46 1.17 -9.66 4.09
N ILE A 47 0.76 -9.35 2.87
CA ILE A 47 -0.30 -10.08 2.18
C ILE A 47 0.26 -11.39 1.60
N ASN A 48 1.38 -11.32 0.88
CA ASN A 48 1.95 -12.47 0.20
C ASN A 48 2.39 -13.59 1.16
N ASN A 49 2.85 -13.24 2.36
CA ASN A 49 3.35 -14.20 3.35
C ASN A 49 2.28 -14.73 4.31
N ASP A 50 1.03 -14.30 4.18
CA ASP A 50 -0.07 -14.71 5.05
C ASP A 50 -1.06 -15.59 4.28
N THR A 51 -1.20 -16.86 4.71
CA THR A 51 -2.08 -17.84 4.07
C THR A 51 -3.56 -17.46 4.07
N SER A 52 -3.97 -16.50 4.91
CA SER A 52 -5.33 -15.94 4.87
C SER A 52 -5.62 -15.18 3.56
N PHE A 53 -4.57 -14.77 2.83
CA PHE A 53 -4.67 -14.03 1.57
C PHE A 53 -4.24 -14.89 0.36
N ASN A 54 -4.73 -16.12 0.31
CA ASN A 54 -4.40 -17.11 -0.72
C ASN A 54 -4.74 -16.68 -2.16
N TRP A 55 -5.53 -15.62 -2.31
CA TRP A 55 -5.87 -15.01 -3.59
C TRP A 55 -4.71 -14.22 -4.22
N TYR A 56 -3.68 -13.85 -3.43
CA TYR A 56 -2.60 -12.97 -3.90
C TYR A 56 -1.75 -13.63 -5.00
N ASN A 57 -1.17 -14.79 -4.74
CA ASN A 57 -0.27 -15.46 -5.67
C ASN A 57 -0.92 -15.85 -7.00
N PRO A 58 -2.12 -16.47 -7.04
CA PRO A 58 -2.77 -16.78 -8.30
C PRO A 58 -3.06 -15.53 -9.15
N SER A 59 -3.52 -14.43 -8.53
CA SER A 59 -3.79 -13.19 -9.24
C SER A 59 -2.51 -12.52 -9.77
N HIS A 60 -1.42 -12.60 -9.01
CA HIS A 60 -0.11 -12.07 -9.39
C HIS A 60 0.52 -12.88 -10.54
N GLU A 61 0.54 -14.21 -10.43
CA GLU A 61 1.20 -15.09 -11.38
C GLU A 61 0.51 -15.12 -12.74
N ASN A 62 -0.82 -15.09 -12.77
CA ASN A 62 -1.63 -15.17 -13.98
C ASN A 62 -1.83 -13.81 -14.69
N TYR A 63 -1.10 -12.76 -14.30
CA TYR A 63 -1.16 -11.48 -14.97
C TYR A 63 0.10 -11.26 -15.84
N PHE A 64 -0.12 -11.01 -17.13
CA PHE A 64 0.92 -10.74 -18.13
C PHE A 64 0.70 -9.33 -18.69
N PRO A 65 1.35 -8.30 -18.13
CA PRO A 65 1.13 -6.94 -18.57
C PRO A 65 1.68 -6.70 -19.98
N ASP A 66 0.97 -5.85 -20.74
CA ASP A 66 1.42 -5.40 -22.05
C ASP A 66 2.72 -4.59 -21.92
N SER A 67 3.58 -4.68 -22.95
CA SER A 67 4.87 -3.99 -22.99
C SER A 67 4.74 -2.46 -22.94
N THR A 68 3.65 -1.89 -23.48
CA THR A 68 3.38 -0.46 -23.44
C THR A 68 3.03 0.01 -22.04
N ILE A 69 2.30 -0.81 -21.26
CA ILE A 69 2.00 -0.55 -19.86
C ILE A 69 3.30 -0.60 -19.02
N ILE A 70 4.13 -1.64 -19.22
CA ILE A 70 5.44 -1.75 -18.56
C ILE A 70 6.31 -0.52 -18.87
N ALA A 71 6.32 -0.04 -20.13
CA ALA A 71 7.11 1.13 -20.51
C ALA A 71 6.65 2.40 -19.77
N ALA A 72 5.35 2.62 -19.60
CA ALA A 72 4.81 3.73 -18.82
C ALA A 72 5.23 3.67 -17.34
N PHE A 73 5.19 2.48 -16.74
CA PHE A 73 5.66 2.28 -15.36
C PHE A 73 7.17 2.47 -15.23
N LYS A 74 7.98 2.07 -16.21
CA LYS A 74 9.44 2.34 -16.23
C LYS A 74 9.73 3.83 -16.28
N LYS A 75 8.94 4.62 -17.04
CA LYS A 75 9.04 6.08 -17.03
C LYS A 75 8.71 6.65 -15.65
N ALA A 76 7.66 6.18 -15.00
CA ALA A 76 7.27 6.60 -13.66
C ALA A 76 8.38 6.39 -12.61
N LYS A 77 9.19 5.32 -12.75
CA LYS A 77 10.36 5.08 -11.91
C LYS A 77 11.38 6.22 -12.03
N THR A 78 11.69 6.66 -13.24
CA THR A 78 12.68 7.72 -13.49
C THR A 78 12.16 9.11 -13.14
N ASP A 79 10.86 9.33 -13.29
CA ASP A 79 10.19 10.60 -13.00
C ASP A 79 9.89 10.80 -11.50
N SER A 80 10.37 9.91 -10.62
CA SER A 80 10.15 9.97 -9.16
C SER A 80 8.69 10.04 -8.75
N VAL A 81 7.83 9.37 -9.49
CA VAL A 81 6.41 9.25 -9.18
C VAL A 81 6.23 8.43 -7.90
N GLN A 82 5.26 8.82 -7.09
CA GLN A 82 4.83 8.10 -5.89
C GLN A 82 3.42 7.54 -6.11
N PHE A 83 3.17 6.35 -5.56
CA PHE A 83 1.85 5.74 -5.59
C PHE A 83 1.27 5.68 -4.18
N ILE A 84 0.02 6.10 -4.04
CA ILE A 84 -0.74 5.88 -2.81
C ILE A 84 -1.88 4.93 -3.14
N LEU A 85 -1.86 3.77 -2.50
CA LEU A 85 -2.84 2.71 -2.70
C LEU A 85 -3.79 2.68 -1.50
N PHE A 86 -5.07 2.56 -1.78
CA PHE A 86 -6.09 2.19 -0.79
C PHE A 86 -6.75 0.89 -1.25
N GLY A 87 -6.77 -0.12 -0.38
CA GLY A 87 -7.36 -1.42 -0.70
C GLY A 87 -7.92 -2.10 0.54
N GLY A 88 -8.99 -2.85 0.37
CA GLY A 88 -9.55 -3.71 1.42
C GLY A 88 -9.19 -5.17 1.16
N THR A 89 -8.51 -5.85 2.09
CA THR A 89 -8.20 -7.28 1.94
C THR A 89 -9.45 -8.17 1.85
N TRP A 90 -10.61 -7.61 2.21
CA TRP A 90 -11.95 -8.18 2.12
C TRP A 90 -12.63 -7.94 0.75
N CYS A 91 -12.08 -7.06 -0.09
CA CYS A 91 -12.72 -6.58 -1.33
C CYS A 91 -12.21 -7.39 -2.53
N GLU A 92 -13.11 -8.03 -3.27
CA GLU A 92 -12.77 -8.85 -4.44
C GLU A 92 -12.04 -8.05 -5.52
N ASP A 93 -12.44 -6.81 -5.78
CA ASP A 93 -11.75 -5.94 -6.74
C ASP A 93 -10.31 -5.64 -6.31
N THR A 94 -10.09 -5.43 -5.00
CA THR A 94 -8.74 -5.28 -4.43
C THR A 94 -7.93 -6.57 -4.63
N GLN A 95 -8.53 -7.73 -4.34
CA GLN A 95 -7.89 -9.04 -4.50
C GLN A 95 -7.53 -9.34 -5.96
N PHE A 96 -8.30 -8.81 -6.90
CA PHE A 96 -8.04 -8.96 -8.32
C PHE A 96 -6.99 -7.98 -8.85
N ILE A 97 -7.06 -6.71 -8.47
CA ILE A 97 -6.26 -5.62 -9.07
C ILE A 97 -4.89 -5.50 -8.41
N LEU A 98 -4.84 -5.56 -7.08
CA LEU A 98 -3.65 -5.21 -6.32
C LEU A 98 -2.44 -6.12 -6.58
N PRO A 99 -2.59 -7.47 -6.65
CA PRO A 99 -1.46 -8.34 -6.99
C PRO A 99 -0.90 -8.05 -8.39
N LYS A 100 -1.76 -7.69 -9.33
CA LYS A 100 -1.38 -7.31 -10.70
C LYS A 100 -0.65 -5.97 -10.76
N PHE A 101 -1.05 -5.01 -9.92
CA PHE A 101 -0.31 -3.77 -9.73
C PHE A 101 1.11 -4.04 -9.21
N PHE A 102 1.27 -4.92 -8.23
CA PHE A 102 2.58 -5.30 -7.73
C PHE A 102 3.40 -6.07 -8.76
N LYS A 103 2.77 -6.86 -9.63
CA LYS A 103 3.45 -7.46 -10.79
C LYS A 103 4.01 -6.42 -11.75
N LEU A 104 3.24 -5.34 -12.03
CA LEU A 104 3.72 -4.21 -12.85
C LEU A 104 4.86 -3.46 -12.16
N GLN A 105 4.76 -3.22 -10.86
CA GLN A 105 5.82 -2.61 -10.07
C GLN A 105 7.13 -3.39 -10.20
N GLU A 106 7.08 -4.70 -10.05
CA GLU A 106 8.25 -5.59 -10.15
C GLU A 106 8.83 -5.60 -11.56
N ALA A 107 7.99 -5.77 -12.59
CA ALA A 107 8.40 -5.79 -13.99
C ALA A 107 9.02 -4.46 -14.46
N SER A 108 8.64 -3.34 -13.85
CA SER A 108 9.17 -2.00 -14.14
C SER A 108 10.36 -1.60 -13.28
N GLY A 109 10.57 -2.30 -12.14
CA GLY A 109 11.62 -1.98 -11.17
C GLY A 109 11.33 -0.72 -10.34
N ILE A 110 10.06 -0.34 -10.17
CA ILE A 110 9.65 0.70 -9.20
C ILE A 110 9.97 0.21 -7.80
N ALA A 111 10.62 1.05 -7.01
CA ALA A 111 11.04 0.70 -5.64
C ALA A 111 9.82 0.65 -4.69
N ASP A 112 9.85 -0.23 -3.69
CA ASP A 112 8.82 -0.30 -2.66
C ASP A 112 8.65 1.05 -1.92
N THR A 113 9.72 1.83 -1.79
CA THR A 113 9.70 3.18 -1.20
C THR A 113 8.91 4.21 -1.99
N GLN A 114 8.57 3.93 -3.25
CA GLN A 114 7.70 4.76 -4.08
C GLN A 114 6.22 4.42 -3.89
N ILE A 115 5.89 3.45 -3.03
CA ILE A 115 4.52 2.97 -2.83
C ILE A 115 4.16 3.07 -1.35
N THR A 116 3.07 3.76 -1.05
CA THR A 116 2.42 3.72 0.26
C THR A 116 1.09 3.01 0.12
N PHE A 117 0.91 1.91 0.84
CA PHE A 117 -0.32 1.13 0.76
C PHE A 117 -1.08 1.19 2.09
N PHE A 118 -2.32 1.67 2.03
CA PHE A 118 -3.25 1.71 3.13
C PHE A 118 -4.31 0.62 2.99
N GLY A 119 -4.32 -0.31 3.95
CA GLY A 119 -5.44 -1.21 4.17
C GLY A 119 -6.62 -0.47 4.80
N VAL A 120 -7.83 -0.76 4.36
CA VAL A 120 -9.06 -0.13 4.87
C VAL A 120 -10.09 -1.17 5.31
N ASP A 121 -10.94 -0.80 6.29
CA ASP A 121 -12.12 -1.56 6.65
C ASP A 121 -13.28 -1.37 5.64
N ARG A 122 -14.42 -2.08 5.84
CA ARG A 122 -15.58 -1.95 4.95
C ARG A 122 -16.19 -0.55 4.90
N SER A 123 -15.94 0.27 5.91
CA SER A 123 -16.34 1.69 5.91
C SER A 123 -15.32 2.60 5.22
N LYS A 124 -14.32 2.02 4.56
CA LYS A 124 -13.19 2.70 3.89
C LYS A 124 -12.37 3.56 4.86
N LYS A 125 -12.34 3.18 6.16
CA LYS A 125 -11.51 3.84 7.16
C LYS A 125 -10.17 3.10 7.32
N THR A 126 -9.12 3.88 7.53
CA THR A 126 -7.77 3.42 7.86
C THR A 126 -7.28 4.15 9.11
N ILE A 127 -5.97 4.22 9.34
CA ILE A 127 -5.41 5.01 10.45
C ILE A 127 -5.72 6.51 10.29
N GLY A 128 -6.07 7.17 11.39
CA GLY A 128 -6.41 8.60 11.38
C GLY A 128 -7.52 8.93 10.39
N ASN A 129 -7.43 10.09 9.76
CA ASN A 129 -8.39 10.59 8.76
C ASN A 129 -7.85 10.52 7.32
N ILE A 130 -6.83 9.68 7.05
CA ILE A 130 -6.11 9.66 5.77
C ILE A 130 -7.05 9.31 4.62
N ALA A 131 -7.88 8.27 4.76
CA ALA A 131 -8.81 7.90 3.70
C ALA A 131 -9.82 9.02 3.39
N THR A 132 -10.30 9.74 4.41
CA THR A 132 -11.17 10.91 4.23
C THR A 132 -10.43 12.06 3.56
N ALA A 133 -9.18 12.35 3.94
CA ALA A 133 -8.37 13.41 3.35
C ALA A 133 -8.10 13.18 1.86
N PHE A 134 -7.99 11.92 1.43
CA PHE A 134 -7.85 11.54 0.01
C PHE A 134 -9.19 11.29 -0.69
N ASN A 135 -10.33 11.54 -0.03
CA ASN A 135 -11.68 11.33 -0.58
C ASN A 135 -11.89 9.89 -1.09
N ILE A 136 -11.48 8.90 -0.30
CA ILE A 136 -11.63 7.48 -0.65
C ILE A 136 -13.06 7.02 -0.40
N THR A 137 -13.77 6.73 -1.48
CA THR A 137 -15.16 6.21 -1.46
C THR A 137 -15.22 4.75 -1.87
N ASN A 138 -14.33 4.32 -2.73
CA ASN A 138 -14.27 2.96 -3.30
C ASN A 138 -12.86 2.40 -3.23
N VAL A 139 -12.73 1.09 -3.23
CA VAL A 139 -11.44 0.38 -3.21
C VAL A 139 -11.45 -0.82 -4.17
N PRO A 140 -10.32 -1.07 -4.86
CA PRO A 140 -9.05 -0.36 -4.72
C PRO A 140 -9.09 1.04 -5.35
N THR A 141 -8.33 1.96 -4.77
CA THR A 141 -8.02 3.25 -5.39
C THR A 141 -6.51 3.38 -5.49
N ILE A 142 -5.99 3.66 -6.69
CA ILE A 142 -4.57 3.87 -6.97
C ILE A 142 -4.39 5.34 -7.34
N ILE A 143 -3.71 6.10 -6.49
CA ILE A 143 -3.42 7.52 -6.69
C ILE A 143 -1.98 7.67 -7.16
N VAL A 144 -1.77 8.46 -8.20
CA VAL A 144 -0.45 8.80 -8.73
C VAL A 144 -0.09 10.20 -8.30
N MET A 145 1.02 10.31 -7.57
CA MET A 145 1.55 11.57 -7.05
C MET A 145 2.86 11.93 -7.76
N LYS A 146 3.05 13.21 -8.08
CA LYS A 146 4.31 13.75 -8.57
C LYS A 146 4.53 15.14 -7.96
N ASP A 147 5.72 15.40 -7.41
CA ASP A 147 6.07 16.67 -6.77
C ASP A 147 5.06 17.10 -5.68
N GLY A 148 4.57 16.12 -4.88
CA GLY A 148 3.61 16.34 -3.81
C GLY A 148 2.17 16.61 -4.27
N LYS A 149 1.88 16.50 -5.58
CA LYS A 149 0.55 16.72 -6.14
C LYS A 149 -0.01 15.46 -6.76
N GLU A 150 -1.31 15.25 -6.63
CA GLU A 150 -2.00 14.20 -7.38
C GLU A 150 -2.08 14.59 -8.86
N ILE A 151 -1.54 13.73 -9.73
CA ILE A 151 -1.62 13.89 -11.19
C ILE A 151 -2.71 13.03 -11.82
N GLY A 152 -3.29 12.12 -11.04
CA GLY A 152 -4.44 11.30 -11.43
C GLY A 152 -4.64 10.14 -10.51
N ARG A 153 -5.79 9.47 -10.65
CA ARG A 153 -6.12 8.24 -9.92
C ARG A 153 -6.94 7.30 -10.75
N VAL A 154 -6.86 6.03 -10.41
CA VAL A 154 -7.74 4.99 -10.91
C VAL A 154 -8.51 4.40 -9.73
N VAL A 155 -9.83 4.32 -9.86
CA VAL A 155 -10.75 3.77 -8.86
C VAL A 155 -11.32 2.47 -9.41
N GLU A 156 -11.16 1.37 -8.66
CA GLU A 156 -11.61 0.04 -9.09
C GLU A 156 -11.05 -0.30 -10.48
N TYR A 157 -11.88 -0.75 -11.40
CA TYR A 157 -11.47 -1.08 -12.78
C TYR A 157 -11.23 0.14 -13.69
N GLY A 158 -11.36 1.38 -13.15
CA GLY A 158 -11.30 2.60 -13.94
C GLY A 158 -12.57 2.85 -14.75
N LYS A 159 -12.54 3.90 -15.58
CA LYS A 159 -13.70 4.30 -16.40
C LYS A 159 -13.97 3.37 -17.57
N SER A 160 -12.91 2.77 -18.10
CA SER A 160 -12.97 1.89 -19.27
C SER A 160 -13.05 0.40 -18.92
N GLY A 161 -12.98 0.05 -17.64
CA GLY A 161 -12.82 -1.33 -17.19
C GLY A 161 -11.41 -1.89 -17.36
N LYS A 162 -10.44 -1.04 -17.77
CA LYS A 162 -9.04 -1.39 -18.02
C LYS A 162 -8.15 -0.52 -17.13
N TRP A 163 -8.14 -0.82 -15.84
CA TRP A 163 -7.46 -0.05 -14.81
C TRP A 163 -5.97 0.17 -15.10
N ASP A 164 -5.29 -0.82 -15.65
CA ASP A 164 -3.87 -0.81 -15.97
C ASP A 164 -3.54 0.11 -17.16
N VAL A 165 -4.40 0.12 -18.20
CA VAL A 165 -4.29 1.03 -19.36
C VAL A 165 -4.54 2.47 -18.92
N GLU A 166 -5.56 2.72 -18.08
CA GLU A 166 -5.83 4.06 -17.57
C GLU A 166 -4.69 4.58 -16.69
N LEU A 167 -4.13 3.70 -15.83
CA LEU A 167 -2.99 4.04 -14.99
C LEU A 167 -1.76 4.37 -15.85
N ALA A 168 -1.47 3.55 -16.87
CA ALA A 168 -0.40 3.84 -17.83
C ALA A 168 -0.61 5.17 -18.56
N GLY A 169 -1.86 5.52 -18.90
CA GLY A 169 -2.22 6.81 -19.49
C GLY A 169 -1.95 8.00 -18.55
N ILE A 170 -2.14 7.85 -17.25
CA ILE A 170 -1.78 8.88 -16.25
C ILE A 170 -0.26 9.04 -16.18
N LEU A 171 0.50 7.93 -16.16
CA LEU A 171 1.96 7.92 -16.07
C LEU A 171 2.66 8.44 -17.32
N SER A 172 1.95 8.54 -18.43
CA SER A 172 2.51 8.99 -19.73
C SER A 172 2.41 10.50 -19.93
N LYS A 173 1.73 11.22 -19.02
CA LYS A 173 1.61 12.68 -19.03
C LYS A 173 2.85 13.33 -18.44
#